data_ba1904f7ffb6025d3849d3b8c2f13669
#
_entry.id   ba1904f7ffb6025d3849d3b8c2f13669
#
_cell.length_a   1.000
_cell.length_b   1.000
_cell.length_c   1.000
_cell.angle_alpha   90.00
_cell.angle_beta   90.00
_cell.angle_gamma   90.00
#
_symmetry.space_group_name_H-M   'P 1'
#
loop_
_entity.id
_entity.type
_entity.pdbx_description
1 polymer ?
#
loop_
_entity_poly.entity_id
_entity_poly.type
_entity_poly.pdbx_seq_one_letter_code
_entity_poly.pdbx_strand_id
1 'polypeptide(L)'
;MANGDFVRYFGTPLSRTWNRVLFLTWGLFAVAMGFLAAASQRTGKRLWWVDAHGIQLFFTIALIYFSAVLVIGLAVKQSRFALPAAILVGIAHIVSACFDLSETTGSAVPAFVLAISTLAASLACMAGIGQRPSAKAQ
;
A
#
# COMPACT_ATOMS: atom_id res chain seq x y z
N MET A 1 -25.92 16.48 -3.10
CA MET A 1 -26.14 15.08 -3.54
C MET A 1 -24.86 14.23 -3.63
N ALA A 2 -23.66 14.78 -3.48
CA ALA A 2 -22.41 14.00 -3.64
C ALA A 2 -21.92 13.24 -2.39
N ASN A 3 -22.37 13.56 -1.18
CA ASN A 3 -21.83 12.94 0.05
C ASN A 3 -22.36 11.54 0.38
N GLY A 4 -23.51 11.15 -0.14
CA GLY A 4 -24.09 9.83 0.15
C GLY A 4 -23.48 8.69 -0.66
N ASP A 5 -23.01 8.98 -1.86
CA ASP A 5 -22.46 7.96 -2.75
C ASP A 5 -21.04 7.57 -2.36
N PHE A 6 -20.24 8.53 -1.88
CA PHE A 6 -18.87 8.28 -1.44
C PHE A 6 -18.81 7.30 -0.26
N VAL A 7 -19.69 7.45 0.72
CA VAL A 7 -19.79 6.54 1.88
C VAL A 7 -20.25 5.14 1.47
N ARG A 8 -21.09 5.01 0.46
CA ARG A 8 -21.52 3.71 -0.10
C ARG A 8 -20.38 2.94 -0.73
N TYR A 9 -19.45 3.63 -1.43
CA TYR A 9 -18.31 3.00 -2.09
C TYR A 9 -17.31 2.40 -1.08
N PHE A 10 -17.08 3.05 0.06
CA PHE A 10 -16.15 2.56 1.08
C PHE A 10 -16.69 1.42 1.96
N GLY A 11 -17.99 1.14 1.90
CA GLY A 11 -18.63 0.08 2.70
C GLY A 11 -18.90 -1.24 1.98
N THR A 12 -18.59 -1.32 0.66
CA THR A 12 -18.83 -2.54 -0.13
C THR A 12 -17.55 -3.37 -0.24
N PRO A 13 -17.63 -4.69 0.00
CA PRO A 13 -16.48 -5.55 -0.18
C PRO A 13 -16.11 -5.64 -1.67
N LEU A 14 -14.81 -5.67 -1.95
CA LEU A 14 -14.28 -5.92 -3.28
C LEU A 14 -14.66 -7.32 -3.78
N SER A 15 -14.78 -7.49 -5.10
CA SER A 15 -14.91 -8.81 -5.69
C SER A 15 -13.65 -9.67 -5.42
N ARG A 16 -13.79 -11.00 -5.45
CA ARG A 16 -12.68 -11.93 -5.18
C ARG A 16 -11.46 -11.66 -6.07
N THR A 17 -11.69 -11.33 -7.34
CA THR A 17 -10.62 -11.03 -8.30
C THR A 17 -9.86 -9.78 -7.89
N TRP A 18 -10.56 -8.70 -7.56
CA TRP A 18 -9.94 -7.44 -7.15
C TRP A 18 -9.25 -7.53 -5.79
N ASN A 19 -9.76 -8.35 -4.86
CA ASN A 19 -9.04 -8.66 -3.63
C ASN A 19 -7.72 -9.39 -3.89
N ARG A 20 -7.66 -10.30 -4.88
CA ARG A 20 -6.41 -10.94 -5.28
C ARG A 20 -5.43 -9.95 -5.90
N VAL A 21 -5.91 -9.02 -6.73
CA VAL A 21 -5.07 -7.95 -7.28
C VAL A 21 -4.50 -7.10 -6.16
N LEU A 22 -5.32 -6.69 -5.20
CA LEU A 22 -4.87 -5.91 -4.05
C LEU A 22 -3.84 -6.67 -3.21
N PHE A 23 -4.09 -7.96 -2.93
CA PHE A 23 -3.15 -8.84 -2.24
C PHE A 23 -1.79 -8.91 -2.96
N LEU A 24 -1.80 -9.16 -4.27
CA LEU A 24 -0.57 -9.26 -5.06
C LEU A 24 0.18 -7.93 -5.11
N THR A 25 -0.53 -6.81 -5.29
CA THR A 25 0.06 -5.47 -5.32
C THR A 25 0.81 -5.18 -4.00
N TRP A 26 0.18 -5.41 -2.86
CA TRP A 26 0.79 -5.15 -1.57
C TRP A 26 1.85 -6.18 -1.18
N GLY A 27 1.71 -7.43 -1.64
CA GLY A 27 2.75 -8.45 -1.51
C GLY A 27 4.02 -8.08 -2.27
N LEU A 28 3.86 -7.65 -3.53
CA LEU A 28 4.99 -7.16 -4.34
C LEU A 28 5.60 -5.89 -3.75
N PHE A 29 4.78 -4.97 -3.23
CA PHE A 29 5.25 -3.79 -2.53
C PHE A 29 6.15 -4.16 -1.34
N ALA A 30 5.70 -5.08 -0.48
CA ALA A 30 6.48 -5.50 0.69
C ALA A 30 7.83 -6.13 0.29
N VAL A 31 7.84 -6.97 -0.73
CA VAL A 31 9.06 -7.58 -1.26
C VAL A 31 10.00 -6.51 -1.85
N ALA A 32 9.47 -5.60 -2.68
CA ALA A 32 10.24 -4.54 -3.30
C ALA A 32 10.84 -3.58 -2.27
N MET A 33 10.10 -3.25 -1.20
CA MET A 33 10.62 -2.45 -0.08
C MET A 33 11.78 -3.16 0.63
N GLY A 34 11.74 -4.49 0.77
CA GLY A 34 12.85 -5.27 1.31
C GLY A 34 14.12 -5.17 0.45
N PHE A 35 13.97 -5.33 -0.86
CA PHE A 35 15.10 -5.15 -1.79
C PHE A 35 15.65 -3.72 -1.78
N LEU A 36 14.76 -2.74 -1.72
CA LEU A 36 15.15 -1.33 -1.66
C LEU A 36 15.91 -1.01 -0.37
N ALA A 37 15.47 -1.55 0.77
CA ALA A 37 16.18 -1.42 2.04
C ALA A 37 17.59 -2.02 1.95
N ALA A 38 17.73 -3.23 1.42
CA ALA A 38 19.01 -3.88 1.24
C ALA A 38 19.93 -3.11 0.29
N ALA A 39 19.40 -2.58 -0.82
CA ALA A 39 20.13 -1.78 -1.76
C ALA A 39 20.59 -0.45 -1.16
N SER A 40 19.72 0.23 -0.38
CA SER A 40 20.05 1.50 0.28
C SER A 40 21.19 1.34 1.28
N GLN A 41 21.22 0.23 2.02
CA GLN A 41 22.33 -0.10 2.93
C GLN A 41 23.66 -0.30 2.18
N ARG A 42 23.63 -1.03 1.05
CA ARG A 42 24.84 -1.32 0.25
C ARG A 42 25.41 -0.09 -0.44
N THR A 43 24.55 0.83 -0.85
CA THR A 43 24.97 2.06 -1.54
C THR A 43 25.37 3.20 -0.59
N GLY A 44 25.15 3.03 0.72
CA GLY A 44 25.37 4.06 1.73
C GLY A 44 24.35 5.21 1.68
N LYS A 45 23.38 5.14 0.79
CA LYS A 45 22.27 6.11 0.68
C LYS A 45 21.05 5.56 1.42
N ARG A 46 21.12 5.63 2.75
CA ARG A 46 20.10 5.02 3.61
C ARG A 46 18.80 5.81 3.57
N LEU A 47 17.71 5.10 3.47
CA LEU A 47 16.37 5.64 3.69
C LEU A 47 16.21 6.00 5.18
N TRP A 48 15.44 7.02 5.50
CA TRP A 48 15.27 7.51 6.88
C TRP A 48 14.89 6.41 7.86
N TRP A 49 14.03 5.50 7.45
CA TRP A 49 13.57 4.38 8.27
C TRP A 49 14.59 3.22 8.39
N VAL A 50 15.61 3.19 7.52
CA VAL A 50 16.73 2.25 7.57
C VAL A 50 17.93 2.84 8.30
N ASP A 51 18.03 4.17 8.34
CA ASP A 51 19.12 4.89 9.03
C ASP A 51 18.90 5.01 10.55
N ALA A 52 17.70 4.71 11.02
CA ALA A 52 17.40 4.66 12.44
C ALA A 52 18.29 3.63 13.17
N HIS A 53 18.61 3.89 14.43
CA HIS A 53 19.49 3.05 15.23
C HIS A 53 18.78 2.43 16.43
N GLY A 54 19.25 1.26 16.84
CA GLY A 54 18.75 0.58 18.04
C GLY A 54 17.27 0.24 17.95
N ILE A 55 16.52 0.56 19.01
CA ILE A 55 15.09 0.24 19.12
C ILE A 55 14.24 0.98 18.09
N GLN A 56 14.65 2.18 17.68
CA GLN A 56 13.94 2.98 16.66
C GLN A 56 13.93 2.27 15.31
N LEU A 57 15.04 1.63 14.91
CA LEU A 57 15.12 0.84 13.69
C LEU A 57 14.07 -0.28 13.68
N PHE A 58 13.92 -0.98 14.80
CA PHE A 58 12.91 -2.02 14.93
C PHE A 58 11.49 -1.47 14.73
N PHE A 59 11.16 -0.35 15.38
CA PHE A 59 9.84 0.25 15.24
C PHE A 59 9.56 0.80 13.84
N THR A 60 10.52 1.42 13.19
CA THR A 60 10.33 1.97 11.82
C THR A 60 10.17 0.85 10.80
N ILE A 61 11.00 -0.19 10.86
CA ILE A 61 10.85 -1.37 10.00
C ILE A 61 9.51 -2.07 10.27
N ALA A 62 9.18 -2.29 11.55
CA ALA A 62 7.91 -2.90 11.93
C ALA A 62 6.72 -2.09 11.40
N LEU A 63 6.74 -0.78 11.48
CA LEU A 63 5.67 0.10 10.99
C LEU A 63 5.45 -0.06 9.49
N ILE A 64 6.54 -0.03 8.70
CA ILE A 64 6.50 -0.17 7.24
C ILE A 64 5.92 -1.53 6.84
N TYR A 65 6.45 -2.63 7.40
CA TYR A 65 5.99 -3.96 7.05
C TYR A 65 4.62 -4.30 7.66
N PHE A 66 4.34 -3.87 8.88
CA PHE A 66 3.05 -4.09 9.50
C PHE A 66 1.92 -3.43 8.72
N SER A 67 2.14 -2.24 8.18
CA SER A 67 1.16 -1.55 7.35
C SER A 67 0.82 -2.34 6.08
N ALA A 68 1.82 -2.91 5.41
CA ALA A 68 1.59 -3.78 4.24
C ALA A 68 0.88 -5.09 4.63
N VAL A 69 1.32 -5.75 5.71
CA VAL A 69 0.70 -6.99 6.24
C VAL A 69 -0.75 -6.75 6.65
N LEU A 70 -1.06 -5.58 7.22
CA LEU A 70 -2.43 -5.21 7.56
C LEU A 70 -3.33 -5.18 6.32
N VAL A 71 -2.90 -4.52 5.25
CA VAL A 71 -3.66 -4.46 3.99
C VAL A 71 -3.82 -5.85 3.38
N ILE A 72 -2.73 -6.64 3.34
CA ILE A 72 -2.74 -8.02 2.87
C ILE A 72 -3.75 -8.87 3.68
N GLY A 73 -3.71 -8.78 5.00
CA GLY A 73 -4.62 -9.51 5.88
C GLY A 73 -6.08 -9.13 5.68
N LEU A 74 -6.37 -7.84 5.50
CA LEU A 74 -7.71 -7.36 5.19
C LEU A 74 -8.19 -7.83 3.80
N ALA A 75 -7.30 -7.86 2.81
CA ALA A 75 -7.60 -8.36 1.47
C ALA A 75 -7.88 -9.87 1.50
N VAL A 76 -7.08 -10.66 2.22
CA VAL A 76 -7.31 -12.11 2.40
C VAL A 76 -8.66 -12.39 3.06
N LYS A 77 -9.01 -11.63 4.10
CA LYS A 77 -10.30 -11.74 4.79
C LYS A 77 -11.47 -11.15 3.98
N GLN A 78 -11.24 -10.64 2.78
CA GLN A 78 -12.25 -9.96 1.95
C GLN A 78 -13.01 -8.87 2.73
N SER A 79 -12.29 -8.17 3.59
CA SER A 79 -12.86 -7.14 4.45
C SER A 79 -13.25 -5.91 3.61
N ARG A 80 -14.39 -5.31 3.95
CA ARG A 80 -14.81 -4.02 3.39
C ARG A 80 -13.82 -2.88 3.67
N PHE A 81 -12.94 -3.06 4.65
CA PHE A 81 -11.92 -2.09 5.01
C PHE A 81 -10.60 -2.26 4.23
N ALA A 82 -10.47 -3.32 3.40
CA ALA A 82 -9.22 -3.57 2.67
C ALA A 82 -8.84 -2.42 1.75
N LEU A 83 -9.79 -1.90 0.97
CA LEU A 83 -9.54 -0.81 0.04
C LEU A 83 -9.26 0.54 0.73
N PRO A 84 -10.09 1.02 1.69
CA PRO A 84 -9.76 2.27 2.39
C PRO A 84 -8.45 2.18 3.16
N ALA A 85 -8.12 1.04 3.77
CA ALA A 85 -6.84 0.83 4.42
C ALA A 85 -5.68 0.91 3.41
N ALA A 86 -5.81 0.28 2.23
CA ALA A 86 -4.80 0.32 1.18
C ALA A 86 -4.54 1.75 0.69
N ILE A 87 -5.58 2.55 0.52
CA ILE A 87 -5.46 3.96 0.10
C ILE A 87 -4.76 4.79 1.18
N LEU A 88 -5.20 4.69 2.44
CA LEU A 88 -4.61 5.42 3.56
C LEU A 88 -3.14 5.06 3.76
N VAL A 89 -2.82 3.78 3.74
CA VAL A 89 -1.43 3.30 3.88
C VAL A 89 -0.60 3.73 2.67
N GLY A 90 -1.15 3.67 1.46
CA GLY A 90 -0.47 4.14 0.24
C GLY A 90 -0.12 5.63 0.32
N ILE A 91 -1.03 6.47 0.80
CA ILE A 91 -0.78 7.90 1.03
C ILE A 91 0.33 8.09 2.08
N ALA A 92 0.28 7.34 3.19
CA ALA A 92 1.30 7.41 4.23
C ALA A 92 2.70 7.04 3.69
N HIS A 93 2.79 6.04 2.82
CA HIS A 93 4.07 5.69 2.17
C HIS A 93 4.57 6.75 1.20
N ILE A 94 3.68 7.46 0.47
CA ILE A 94 4.08 8.60 -0.37
C ILE A 94 4.65 9.72 0.51
N VAL A 95 3.96 10.08 1.60
CA VAL A 95 4.45 11.10 2.54
C VAL A 95 5.80 10.69 3.11
N SER A 96 5.96 9.43 3.53
CA SER A 96 7.25 8.89 3.99
C SER A 96 8.36 9.03 2.94
N ALA A 97 8.07 8.69 1.68
CA ALA A 97 9.04 8.82 0.60
C ALA A 97 9.39 10.28 0.26
N CYS A 98 8.47 11.23 0.48
CA CYS A 98 8.75 12.66 0.32
C CYS A 98 9.79 13.16 1.33
N PHE A 99 9.80 12.64 2.56
CA PHE A 99 10.85 12.98 3.52
C PHE A 99 12.24 12.52 3.06
N ASP A 100 12.33 11.33 2.44
CA ASP A 100 13.59 10.82 1.89
C ASP A 100 14.11 11.64 0.72
N LEU A 101 13.20 12.20 -0.11
CA LEU A 101 13.58 13.01 -1.29
C LEU A 101 14.38 14.27 -0.91
N SER A 102 14.14 14.84 0.27
CA SER A 102 14.86 16.02 0.74
C SER A 102 16.31 15.72 1.17
N GLU A 103 16.59 14.46 1.55
CA GLU A 103 17.88 14.08 2.12
C GLU A 103 18.72 13.15 1.23
N THR A 104 18.08 12.18 0.56
CA THR A 104 18.77 11.15 -0.23
C THR A 104 18.09 10.85 -1.56
N THR A 105 18.29 11.67 -2.57
CA THR A 105 17.61 11.57 -3.87
C THR A 105 17.78 10.18 -4.54
N GLY A 106 18.91 9.51 -4.35
CA GLY A 106 19.23 8.27 -5.08
C GLY A 106 18.37 7.05 -4.70
N SER A 107 18.05 6.88 -3.42
CA SER A 107 17.20 5.77 -2.93
C SER A 107 15.74 6.18 -2.73
N ALA A 108 15.49 7.47 -2.57
CA ALA A 108 14.15 8.02 -2.37
C ALA A 108 13.29 7.94 -3.64
N VAL A 109 13.87 8.16 -4.82
CA VAL A 109 13.12 8.09 -6.09
C VAL A 109 12.48 6.72 -6.32
N PRO A 110 13.19 5.57 -6.21
CA PRO A 110 12.55 4.27 -6.31
C PRO A 110 11.46 4.03 -5.25
N ALA A 111 11.66 4.48 -4.00
CA ALA A 111 10.65 4.37 -2.95
C ALA A 111 9.38 5.15 -3.29
N PHE A 112 9.54 6.37 -3.80
CA PHE A 112 8.46 7.24 -4.21
C PHE A 112 7.67 6.66 -5.39
N VAL A 113 8.37 6.19 -6.44
CA VAL A 113 7.74 5.52 -7.60
C VAL A 113 6.96 4.28 -7.17
N LEU A 114 7.54 3.47 -6.27
CA LEU A 114 6.90 2.28 -5.76
C LEU A 114 5.61 2.62 -4.97
N ALA A 115 5.66 3.65 -4.11
CA ALA A 115 4.51 4.10 -3.33
C ALA A 115 3.39 4.63 -4.24
N ILE A 116 3.71 5.46 -5.25
CA ILE A 116 2.73 5.97 -6.23
C ILE A 116 2.12 4.82 -7.02
N SER A 117 2.92 3.88 -7.52
CA SER A 117 2.44 2.75 -8.30
C SER A 117 1.49 1.87 -7.48
N THR A 118 1.81 1.63 -6.21
CA THR A 118 0.98 0.84 -5.30
C THR A 118 -0.33 1.57 -4.97
N LEU A 119 -0.29 2.88 -4.77
CA LEU A 119 -1.49 3.69 -4.56
C LEU A 119 -2.37 3.69 -5.83
N ALA A 120 -1.78 3.89 -7.01
CA ALA A 120 -2.51 3.87 -8.27
C ALA A 120 -3.19 2.52 -8.51
N ALA A 121 -2.49 1.41 -8.26
CA ALA A 121 -3.07 0.06 -8.34
C ALA A 121 -4.20 -0.15 -7.32
N SER A 122 -4.05 0.39 -6.10
CA SER A 122 -5.10 0.34 -5.08
C SER A 122 -6.34 1.14 -5.49
N LEU A 123 -6.14 2.32 -6.09
CA LEU A 123 -7.23 3.13 -6.64
C LEU A 123 -7.91 2.43 -7.83
N ALA A 124 -7.15 1.76 -8.71
CA ALA A 124 -7.72 0.97 -9.80
C ALA A 124 -8.65 -0.14 -9.30
N CYS A 125 -8.40 -0.68 -8.09
CA CYS A 125 -9.29 -1.67 -7.47
C CYS A 125 -10.69 -1.10 -7.16
N MET A 126 -10.88 0.24 -7.15
CA MET A 126 -12.22 0.85 -7.02
C MET A 126 -13.15 0.46 -8.17
N ALA A 127 -12.60 0.18 -9.36
CA ALA A 127 -13.38 -0.31 -10.49
C ALA A 127 -14.05 -1.68 -10.21
N GLY A 128 -13.53 -2.43 -9.24
CA GLY A 128 -14.12 -3.70 -8.78
C GLY A 128 -15.27 -3.57 -7.78
N ILE A 129 -15.57 -2.34 -7.35
CA ILE A 129 -16.69 -2.06 -6.47
C ILE A 129 -17.97 -2.05 -7.32
N GLY A 130 -18.89 -2.97 -7.05
CA GLY A 130 -20.18 -2.97 -7.74
C GLY A 130 -20.33 -3.95 -8.91
N GLN A 131 -19.26 -4.63 -9.32
CA GLN A 131 -19.39 -5.77 -10.24
C GLN A 131 -19.95 -7.00 -9.49
N ARG A 132 -21.20 -6.91 -9.05
CA ARG A 132 -21.95 -8.13 -8.74
C ARG A 132 -22.18 -8.86 -10.05
N PRO A 133 -21.87 -10.19 -10.13
CA PRO A 133 -22.39 -10.97 -11.23
C PRO A 133 -23.90 -10.74 -11.23
N SER A 134 -24.41 -10.18 -12.32
CA SER A 134 -25.84 -10.16 -12.56
C SER A 134 -26.31 -11.60 -12.41
N ALA A 135 -27.09 -11.87 -11.36
CA ALA A 135 -27.74 -13.17 -11.23
C ALA A 135 -28.54 -13.34 -12.54
N LYS A 136 -27.98 -14.17 -13.46
CA LYS A 136 -28.72 -14.55 -14.64
C LYS A 136 -30.03 -15.13 -14.15
N ALA A 137 -31.12 -14.44 -14.46
CA ALA A 137 -32.45 -14.97 -14.38
C ALA A 137 -32.45 -16.34 -15.09
N GLN A 138 -32.59 -17.38 -14.32
CA GLN A 138 -33.04 -18.69 -14.79
C GLN A 138 -34.55 -18.68 -14.74
#